data_ee5eee828308a2a637aad4241ad4879f
#
_entry.id   ee5eee828308a2a637aad4241ad4879f
#
_cell.length_a   1.000
_cell.length_b   1.000
_cell.length_c   1.000
_cell.angle_alpha   90.00
_cell.angle_beta   90.00
_cell.angle_gamma   90.00
#
_symmetry.space_group_name_H-M   'P 1'
#
loop_
_entity.id
_entity.type
_entity.pdbx_description
1 polymer ?
#
loop_
_entity_poly.entity_id
_entity_poly.type
_entity_poly.pdbx_seq_one_letter_code
_entity_poly.pdbx_strand_id
1 'polypeptide(L)'
;DSGTVAVTGNLVATTDLNSGVIDLGQLAVAGTMDLTTNGSGNVTIDNGVLNIDLAASEIGGNLTVTSGAGAGITDSGTVTVAGNLVATTDLNSGVIDLGTTTVTGTMDLTTNGSGNVTIDNGTSDIVLIASEIGGTLTLTSGAAAGITDTGTVTVGVNLVAITDANNGVITLDQTAVTGTVALTTDGSGNA
;
A
#
# COMPACT_ATOMS: atom_id res chain seq x y z
N ASP A 1 17.81 10.45 7.33
CA ASP A 1 19.22 10.10 7.15
C ASP A 1 19.94 11.15 6.30
N SER A 2 21.28 11.16 6.36
CA SER A 2 22.14 12.10 5.60
C SER A 2 23.09 11.37 4.64
N GLY A 3 22.86 10.09 4.39
CA GLY A 3 23.65 9.24 3.51
C GLY A 3 23.06 7.84 3.48
N THR A 4 23.52 7.00 2.55
CA THR A 4 22.97 5.65 2.37
C THR A 4 23.18 4.79 3.62
N VAL A 5 22.09 4.26 4.15
CA VAL A 5 22.09 3.27 5.23
C VAL A 5 21.97 1.88 4.60
N ALA A 6 23.08 1.12 4.57
CA ALA A 6 23.12 -0.22 3.99
C ALA A 6 22.99 -1.30 5.07
N VAL A 7 21.99 -2.18 4.92
CA VAL A 7 21.72 -3.29 5.83
C VAL A 7 21.61 -4.59 5.03
N THR A 8 22.51 -5.53 5.26
CA THR A 8 22.51 -6.83 4.55
C THR A 8 21.49 -7.83 5.12
N GLY A 9 20.95 -7.57 6.29
CA GLY A 9 19.92 -8.36 6.96
C GLY A 9 18.62 -7.57 7.08
N ASN A 10 17.90 -7.83 8.17
CA ASN A 10 16.64 -7.16 8.48
C ASN A 10 16.89 -5.81 9.16
N LEU A 11 16.01 -4.85 8.89
CA LEU A 11 15.94 -3.58 9.59
C LEU A 11 14.81 -3.61 10.61
N VAL A 12 15.10 -3.21 11.84
CA VAL A 12 14.08 -2.90 12.84
C VAL A 12 14.25 -1.44 13.23
N ALA A 13 13.22 -0.63 13.06
CA ALA A 13 13.23 0.77 13.41
C ALA A 13 12.00 1.13 14.26
N THR A 14 12.23 1.66 15.44
CA THR A 14 11.17 1.95 16.41
C THR A 14 11.31 3.35 16.99
N THR A 15 10.20 4.07 17.07
CA THR A 15 10.07 5.29 17.88
C THR A 15 9.09 5.03 19.01
N ASP A 16 9.51 5.28 20.26
CA ASP A 16 8.75 4.87 21.44
C ASP A 16 7.97 5.98 22.14
N LEU A 17 8.22 7.25 21.80
CA LEU A 17 7.60 8.40 22.46
C LEU A 17 7.35 9.58 21.51
N ASN A 18 6.38 10.42 21.86
CA ASN A 18 6.16 11.75 21.28
C ASN A 18 5.92 11.79 19.76
N SER A 19 5.26 10.78 19.22
CA SER A 19 4.99 10.70 17.77
C SER A 19 6.24 10.87 16.91
N GLY A 20 7.34 10.22 17.31
CA GLY A 20 8.61 10.26 16.59
C GLY A 20 8.44 9.71 15.18
N VAL A 21 9.15 10.32 14.22
CA VAL A 21 9.12 9.89 12.82
C VAL A 21 10.30 8.98 12.48
N ILE A 22 10.09 8.08 11.52
CA ILE A 22 11.15 7.31 10.86
C ILE A 22 11.28 7.87 9.44
N ASP A 23 12.41 8.49 9.13
CA ASP A 23 12.69 9.07 7.82
C ASP A 23 14.03 8.52 7.31
N LEU A 24 13.94 7.54 6.42
CA LEU A 24 15.04 6.77 5.86
C LEU A 24 14.92 6.75 4.33
N GLY A 25 15.14 7.91 3.72
CA GLY A 25 14.99 8.14 2.28
C GLY A 25 16.19 7.69 1.43
N GLN A 26 17.21 7.09 2.01
CA GLN A 26 18.38 6.57 1.29
C GLN A 26 18.81 5.21 1.85
N LEU A 27 17.92 4.22 1.76
CA LEU A 27 18.18 2.88 2.24
C LEU A 27 18.75 1.95 1.15
N ALA A 28 19.44 0.90 1.63
CA ALA A 28 19.76 -0.31 0.88
C ALA A 28 19.64 -1.50 1.83
N VAL A 29 18.41 -1.91 2.12
CA VAL A 29 18.08 -3.04 3.01
C VAL A 29 17.78 -4.26 2.14
N ALA A 30 18.49 -5.36 2.37
CA ALA A 30 18.32 -6.59 1.60
C ALA A 30 17.32 -7.56 2.23
N GLY A 31 17.01 -7.40 3.51
CA GLY A 31 16.06 -8.23 4.25
C GLY A 31 14.71 -7.56 4.47
N THR A 32 14.00 -7.99 5.49
CA THR A 32 12.70 -7.44 5.88
C THR A 32 12.83 -6.16 6.70
N MET A 33 11.76 -5.37 6.75
CA MET A 33 11.67 -4.14 7.52
C MET A 33 10.52 -4.23 8.53
N ASP A 34 10.85 -4.13 9.82
CA ASP A 34 9.89 -4.01 10.92
C ASP A 34 9.90 -2.56 11.40
N LEU A 35 8.81 -1.85 11.19
CA LEU A 35 8.70 -0.41 11.39
C LEU A 35 7.61 -0.12 12.41
N THR A 36 7.97 0.48 13.53
CA THR A 36 7.00 0.82 14.59
C THR A 36 7.14 2.29 15.00
N THR A 37 6.03 3.03 14.94
CA THR A 37 5.99 4.39 15.43
C THR A 37 4.95 4.56 16.53
N ASN A 38 5.27 5.39 17.52
CA ASN A 38 4.37 5.74 18.61
C ASN A 38 3.48 6.95 18.23
N GLY A 39 2.25 6.94 18.70
CA GLY A 39 1.30 8.05 18.48
C GLY A 39 0.99 8.28 17.02
N SER A 40 1.17 9.48 16.51
CA SER A 40 0.94 9.86 15.11
C SER A 40 2.24 9.95 14.29
N GLY A 41 3.28 9.23 14.68
CA GLY A 41 4.57 9.24 13.98
C GLY A 41 4.46 8.70 12.55
N ASN A 42 5.01 9.44 11.60
CA ASN A 42 5.06 9.04 10.19
C ASN A 42 6.29 8.19 9.88
N VAL A 43 6.17 7.40 8.82
CA VAL A 43 7.28 6.63 8.25
C VAL A 43 7.50 7.03 6.80
N THR A 44 8.74 7.30 6.41
CA THR A 44 9.16 7.48 5.02
C THR A 44 10.36 6.57 4.75
N ILE A 45 10.23 5.69 3.76
CA ILE A 45 11.26 4.74 3.34
C ILE A 45 11.45 4.84 1.82
N ASP A 46 12.70 4.96 1.39
CA ASP A 46 13.10 4.74 0.01
C ASP A 46 14.26 3.73 0.01
N ASN A 47 14.02 2.53 -0.54
CA ASN A 47 15.00 1.45 -0.58
C ASN A 47 15.77 1.40 -1.91
N GLY A 48 15.74 2.49 -2.68
CA GLY A 48 16.44 2.60 -3.96
C GLY A 48 16.03 1.49 -4.92
N VAL A 49 17.02 0.76 -5.45
CA VAL A 49 16.78 -0.34 -6.42
C VAL A 49 16.50 -1.69 -5.77
N LEU A 50 16.34 -1.74 -4.45
CA LEU A 50 16.01 -2.99 -3.73
C LEU A 50 14.52 -3.06 -3.41
N ASN A 51 14.00 -4.28 -3.25
CA ASN A 51 12.63 -4.50 -2.82
C ASN A 51 12.41 -4.03 -1.38
N ILE A 52 11.16 -3.75 -1.06
CA ILE A 52 10.69 -3.55 0.31
C ILE A 52 9.85 -4.77 0.68
N ASP A 53 10.21 -5.44 1.76
CA ASP A 53 9.39 -6.48 2.40
C ASP A 53 9.07 -6.01 3.82
N LEU A 54 7.83 -5.57 4.02
CA LEU A 54 7.36 -5.10 5.31
C LEU A 54 7.01 -6.31 6.19
N ALA A 55 7.79 -6.51 7.24
CA ALA A 55 7.44 -7.42 8.32
C ALA A 55 6.28 -6.83 9.16
N ALA A 56 5.94 -7.45 10.28
CA ALA A 56 4.90 -6.92 11.15
C ALA A 56 5.24 -5.49 11.58
N SER A 57 4.47 -4.51 11.07
CA SER A 57 4.75 -3.09 11.25
C SER A 57 3.53 -2.35 11.77
N GLU A 58 3.73 -1.40 12.70
CA GLU A 58 2.66 -0.59 13.29
C GLU A 58 3.01 0.90 13.17
N ILE A 59 2.35 1.58 12.24
CA ILE A 59 2.59 3.00 11.94
C ILE A 59 1.41 3.83 12.46
N GLY A 60 1.65 4.65 13.47
CA GLY A 60 0.63 5.50 14.07
C GLY A 60 0.26 6.74 13.27
N GLY A 61 1.04 7.09 12.24
CA GLY A 61 0.79 8.17 11.29
C GLY A 61 0.69 7.65 9.86
N ASN A 62 1.26 8.39 8.91
CA ASN A 62 1.30 8.03 7.50
C ASN A 62 2.51 7.12 7.19
N LEU A 63 2.33 6.24 6.21
CA LEU A 63 3.40 5.42 5.62
C LEU A 63 3.64 5.85 4.17
N THR A 64 4.88 6.22 3.87
CA THR A 64 5.35 6.46 2.50
C THR A 64 6.49 5.51 2.19
N VAL A 65 6.35 4.69 1.16
CA VAL A 65 7.34 3.69 0.74
C VAL A 65 7.62 3.76 -0.75
N THR A 66 8.91 3.74 -1.12
CA THR A 66 9.36 3.76 -2.52
C THR A 66 10.37 2.64 -2.77
N SER A 67 10.18 1.89 -3.86
CA SER A 67 11.06 0.80 -4.29
C SER A 67 11.27 0.81 -5.79
N GLY A 68 12.53 0.68 -6.24
CA GLY A 68 12.88 0.53 -7.66
C GLY A 68 13.11 -0.92 -8.09
N ALA A 69 12.85 -1.92 -7.23
CA ALA A 69 13.01 -3.33 -7.58
C ALA A 69 11.82 -3.88 -8.38
N GLY A 70 12.07 -4.86 -9.25
CA GLY A 70 10.98 -5.57 -9.93
C GLY A 70 10.09 -6.38 -8.97
N ALA A 71 10.62 -6.86 -7.84
CA ALA A 71 9.82 -7.47 -6.78
C ALA A 71 8.99 -6.42 -6.00
N GLY A 72 9.39 -5.15 -6.03
CA GLY A 72 8.61 -4.03 -5.57
C GLY A 72 8.44 -3.92 -4.05
N ILE A 73 7.19 -3.72 -3.64
CA ILE A 73 6.78 -3.55 -2.25
C ILE A 73 5.85 -4.70 -1.88
N THR A 74 6.23 -5.46 -0.87
CA THR A 74 5.49 -6.64 -0.39
C THR A 74 5.36 -6.59 1.12
N ASP A 75 4.47 -7.40 1.69
CA ASP A 75 4.42 -7.67 3.11
C ASP A 75 4.64 -9.17 3.40
N SER A 76 5.38 -9.46 4.47
CA SER A 76 5.51 -10.81 5.03
C SER A 76 4.91 -10.91 6.44
N GLY A 77 4.33 -9.81 6.92
CA GLY A 77 3.62 -9.72 8.19
C GLY A 77 2.52 -8.67 8.12
N THR A 78 1.69 -8.58 9.16
CA THR A 78 0.62 -7.57 9.20
C THR A 78 1.17 -6.17 9.26
N VAL A 79 0.73 -5.30 8.36
CA VAL A 79 1.08 -3.88 8.31
C VAL A 79 -0.12 -3.03 8.69
N THR A 80 -0.03 -2.35 9.83
CA THR A 80 -1.09 -1.44 10.31
C THR A 80 -0.66 0.00 10.13
N VAL A 81 -1.49 0.81 9.46
CA VAL A 81 -1.26 2.24 9.21
C VAL A 81 -2.48 3.02 9.68
N ALA A 82 -2.33 3.79 10.75
CA ALA A 82 -3.43 4.60 11.27
C ALA A 82 -3.72 5.86 10.45
N GLY A 83 -2.79 6.27 9.59
CA GLY A 83 -2.94 7.37 8.64
C GLY A 83 -3.09 6.90 7.20
N ASN A 84 -2.49 7.63 6.28
CA ASN A 84 -2.51 7.36 4.85
C ASN A 84 -1.34 6.47 4.40
N LEU A 85 -1.55 5.69 3.35
CA LEU A 85 -0.51 4.93 2.65
C LEU A 85 -0.18 5.60 1.31
N VAL A 86 1.10 5.84 1.07
CA VAL A 86 1.65 6.17 -0.25
C VAL A 86 2.66 5.08 -0.59
N ALA A 87 2.39 4.31 -1.64
CA ALA A 87 3.27 3.23 -2.09
C ALA A 87 3.63 3.43 -3.57
N THR A 88 4.93 3.55 -3.85
CA THR A 88 5.43 3.83 -5.19
C THR A 88 6.47 2.81 -5.61
N THR A 89 6.30 2.18 -6.77
CA THR A 89 7.37 1.49 -7.46
C THR A 89 7.79 2.31 -8.68
N ASP A 90 9.00 2.84 -8.67
CA ASP A 90 9.45 3.85 -9.64
C ASP A 90 10.28 3.28 -10.79
N LEU A 91 10.71 2.01 -10.72
CA LEU A 91 11.51 1.34 -11.74
C LEU A 91 11.09 -0.13 -11.94
N ASN A 92 11.55 -0.73 -13.04
CA ASN A 92 11.52 -2.19 -13.30
C ASN A 92 10.14 -2.86 -13.25
N SER A 93 9.05 -2.13 -13.46
CA SER A 93 7.68 -2.64 -13.36
C SER A 93 7.41 -3.34 -12.02
N GLY A 94 7.92 -2.77 -10.92
CA GLY A 94 7.78 -3.34 -9.59
C GLY A 94 6.31 -3.48 -9.20
N VAL A 95 6.00 -4.52 -8.42
CA VAL A 95 4.65 -4.77 -7.90
C VAL A 95 4.43 -4.09 -6.55
N ILE A 96 3.17 -3.85 -6.20
CA ILE A 96 2.75 -3.55 -4.83
C ILE A 96 1.82 -4.69 -4.42
N ASP A 97 2.25 -5.53 -3.48
CA ASP A 97 1.50 -6.69 -3.01
C ASP A 97 1.44 -6.66 -1.48
N LEU A 98 0.37 -6.07 -0.97
CA LEU A 98 0.12 -5.86 0.46
C LEU A 98 -1.16 -6.62 0.83
N GLY A 99 -1.00 -7.93 1.07
CA GLY A 99 -2.06 -8.90 1.28
C GLY A 99 -2.53 -9.03 2.74
N THR A 100 -1.85 -8.38 3.68
CA THR A 100 -2.20 -8.40 5.11
C THR A 100 -2.08 -7.02 5.74
N THR A 101 -2.78 -6.04 5.15
CA THR A 101 -2.74 -4.66 5.62
C THR A 101 -3.99 -4.24 6.38
N THR A 102 -3.85 -3.17 7.16
CA THR A 102 -4.95 -2.42 7.76
C THR A 102 -4.60 -0.93 7.68
N VAL A 103 -5.06 -0.26 6.66
CA VAL A 103 -4.88 1.19 6.47
C VAL A 103 -6.21 1.88 6.79
N THR A 104 -6.19 2.83 7.72
CA THR A 104 -7.40 3.56 8.14
C THR A 104 -7.68 4.78 7.27
N GLY A 105 -6.64 5.38 6.69
CA GLY A 105 -6.74 6.57 5.84
C GLY A 105 -6.88 6.24 4.35
N THR A 106 -6.39 7.15 3.53
CA THR A 106 -6.41 7.01 2.07
C THR A 106 -5.19 6.28 1.54
N MET A 107 -5.30 5.74 0.32
CA MET A 107 -4.21 5.07 -0.38
C MET A 107 -3.89 5.78 -1.70
N ASP A 108 -2.62 6.10 -1.91
CA ASP A 108 -2.03 6.55 -3.17
C ASP A 108 -1.08 5.46 -3.66
N LEU A 109 -1.42 4.83 -4.77
CA LEU A 109 -0.71 3.67 -5.29
C LEU A 109 -0.18 3.97 -6.68
N THR A 110 1.13 3.94 -6.86
CA THR A 110 1.76 4.23 -8.15
C THR A 110 2.74 3.12 -8.53
N THR A 111 2.56 2.54 -9.72
CA THR A 111 3.50 1.57 -10.28
C THR A 111 4.11 2.04 -11.58
N ASN A 112 5.41 1.77 -11.74
CA ASN A 112 6.12 2.00 -13.00
C ASN A 112 5.83 0.87 -14.00
N GLY A 113 5.70 1.23 -15.27
CA GLY A 113 5.56 0.26 -16.37
C GLY A 113 4.32 -0.62 -16.24
N SER A 114 4.47 -1.94 -16.17
CA SER A 114 3.38 -2.91 -16.06
C SER A 114 3.20 -3.50 -14.67
N GLY A 115 3.68 -2.83 -13.63
CA GLY A 115 3.56 -3.29 -12.24
C GLY A 115 2.11 -3.51 -11.83
N ASN A 116 1.84 -4.65 -11.20
CA ASN A 116 0.54 -4.95 -10.64
C ASN A 116 0.41 -4.44 -9.20
N VAL A 117 -0.83 -4.22 -8.77
CA VAL A 117 -1.15 -3.88 -7.39
C VAL A 117 -2.15 -4.89 -6.84
N THR A 118 -1.86 -5.42 -5.66
CA THR A 118 -2.78 -6.22 -4.84
C THR A 118 -2.85 -5.63 -3.44
N ILE A 119 -4.03 -5.28 -2.99
CA ILE A 119 -4.29 -4.79 -1.63
C ILE A 119 -5.41 -5.63 -1.01
N ASP A 120 -5.14 -6.19 0.16
CA ASP A 120 -6.18 -6.70 1.06
C ASP A 120 -6.12 -5.88 2.35
N ASN A 121 -7.16 -5.06 2.57
CA ASN A 121 -7.24 -4.15 3.72
C ASN A 121 -8.02 -4.76 4.90
N GLY A 122 -8.20 -6.07 4.90
CA GLY A 122 -8.91 -6.79 5.95
C GLY A 122 -10.32 -6.22 6.16
N THR A 123 -10.64 -5.83 7.38
CA THR A 123 -11.97 -5.27 7.71
C THR A 123 -12.04 -3.75 7.62
N SER A 124 -11.05 -3.10 7.03
CA SER A 124 -11.03 -1.65 6.82
C SER A 124 -11.46 -1.26 5.40
N ASP A 125 -11.96 -0.04 5.26
CA ASP A 125 -12.33 0.54 3.96
C ASP A 125 -11.08 0.70 3.09
N ILE A 126 -11.27 0.65 1.77
CA ILE A 126 -10.27 1.14 0.82
C ILE A 126 -10.77 2.46 0.24
N VAL A 127 -10.01 3.52 0.45
CA VAL A 127 -10.27 4.83 -0.12
C VAL A 127 -9.09 5.21 -1.01
N LEU A 128 -9.24 5.05 -2.33
CA LEU A 128 -8.21 5.44 -3.27
C LEU A 128 -8.25 6.95 -3.53
N ILE A 129 -7.09 7.58 -3.50
CA ILE A 129 -6.89 8.92 -4.05
C ILE A 129 -6.24 8.80 -5.43
N ALA A 130 -5.59 9.85 -5.95
CA ALA A 130 -4.97 9.80 -7.26
C ALA A 130 -3.95 8.66 -7.33
N SER A 131 -4.24 7.61 -8.14
CA SER A 131 -3.41 6.41 -8.24
C SER A 131 -3.16 6.07 -9.71
N GLU A 132 -1.94 5.60 -10.02
CA GLU A 132 -1.55 5.22 -11.38
C GLU A 132 -0.95 3.81 -11.39
N ILE A 133 -1.73 2.84 -11.86
CA ILE A 133 -1.34 1.43 -11.92
C ILE A 133 -1.12 1.02 -13.36
N GLY A 134 0.12 0.70 -13.73
CA GLY A 134 0.44 0.28 -15.09
C GLY A 134 -0.02 -1.14 -15.44
N GLY A 135 -0.20 -1.99 -14.46
CA GLY A 135 -0.68 -3.37 -14.58
C GLY A 135 -2.14 -3.56 -14.17
N THR A 136 -2.40 -4.69 -13.51
CA THR A 136 -3.71 -5.03 -12.92
C THR A 136 -3.80 -4.52 -11.49
N LEU A 137 -4.95 -3.95 -11.13
CA LEU A 137 -5.30 -3.56 -9.76
C LEU A 137 -6.28 -4.58 -9.17
N THR A 138 -5.91 -5.17 -8.04
CA THR A 138 -6.77 -6.07 -7.26
C THR A 138 -6.96 -5.51 -5.85
N LEU A 139 -8.20 -5.33 -5.44
CA LEU A 139 -8.57 -4.75 -4.15
C LEU A 139 -9.54 -5.68 -3.42
N THR A 140 -9.28 -5.92 -2.13
CA THR A 140 -10.19 -6.67 -1.25
C THR A 140 -10.44 -5.88 0.04
N SER A 141 -11.69 -5.72 0.42
CA SER A 141 -12.11 -5.04 1.64
C SER A 141 -13.27 -5.77 2.30
N GLY A 142 -13.18 -6.02 3.60
CA GLY A 142 -14.26 -6.58 4.42
C GLY A 142 -15.07 -5.52 5.18
N ALA A 143 -14.88 -4.23 4.88
CA ALA A 143 -15.62 -3.15 5.54
C ALA A 143 -16.99 -2.88 4.90
N ALA A 144 -17.94 -2.40 5.68
CA ALA A 144 -19.26 -2.05 5.17
C ALA A 144 -19.25 -0.84 4.21
N ALA A 145 -18.34 0.14 4.41
CA ALA A 145 -18.16 1.23 3.46
C ALA A 145 -17.44 0.75 2.18
N GLY A 146 -16.62 -0.28 2.29
CA GLY A 146 -16.09 -1.04 1.17
C GLY A 146 -14.95 -0.37 0.42
N ILE A 147 -15.10 -0.19 -0.90
CA ILE A 147 -14.05 0.33 -1.79
C ILE A 147 -14.57 1.57 -2.51
N THR A 148 -13.86 2.68 -2.34
CA THR A 148 -14.23 3.96 -2.95
C THR A 148 -13.02 4.65 -3.58
N ASP A 149 -13.26 5.58 -4.49
CA ASP A 149 -12.26 6.54 -4.96
C ASP A 149 -12.70 7.98 -4.70
N THR A 150 -11.75 8.86 -4.41
CA THR A 150 -11.95 10.30 -4.24
C THR A 150 -11.02 11.10 -5.16
N GLY A 151 -10.22 10.42 -5.96
CA GLY A 151 -9.32 10.99 -6.96
C GLY A 151 -9.24 10.09 -8.18
N THR A 152 -8.65 10.57 -9.27
CA THR A 152 -8.53 9.79 -10.50
C THR A 152 -7.65 8.57 -10.28
N VAL A 153 -8.20 7.38 -10.57
CA VAL A 153 -7.48 6.11 -10.57
C VAL A 153 -7.33 5.62 -12.01
N THR A 154 -6.11 5.44 -12.46
CA THR A 154 -5.83 4.91 -13.80
C THR A 154 -5.26 3.50 -13.70
N VAL A 155 -5.86 2.54 -14.44
CA VAL A 155 -5.46 1.14 -14.46
C VAL A 155 -5.14 0.70 -15.89
N GLY A 156 -3.89 0.35 -16.14
CA GLY A 156 -3.38 0.03 -17.47
C GLY A 156 -3.86 -1.32 -18.04
N VAL A 157 -4.24 -2.27 -17.16
CA VAL A 157 -4.70 -3.59 -17.60
C VAL A 157 -6.11 -3.88 -17.06
N ASN A 158 -6.27 -4.55 -15.94
CA ASN A 158 -7.58 -4.95 -15.43
C ASN A 158 -7.80 -4.41 -14.01
N LEU A 159 -9.07 -4.22 -13.65
CA LEU A 159 -9.49 -3.94 -12.28
C LEU A 159 -10.29 -5.13 -11.73
N VAL A 160 -9.92 -5.59 -10.55
CA VAL A 160 -10.68 -6.55 -9.74
C VAL A 160 -10.93 -5.89 -8.39
N ALA A 161 -12.19 -5.70 -8.00
CA ALA A 161 -12.54 -5.14 -6.71
C ALA A 161 -13.56 -6.05 -6.01
N ILE A 162 -13.25 -6.43 -4.78
CA ILE A 162 -14.01 -7.41 -4.00
C ILE A 162 -14.32 -6.82 -2.63
N THR A 163 -15.61 -6.81 -2.25
CA THR A 163 -15.99 -6.69 -0.86
C THR A 163 -16.45 -8.06 -0.37
N ASP A 164 -15.76 -8.62 0.61
CA ASP A 164 -15.91 -10.01 1.02
C ASP A 164 -16.67 -10.20 2.36
N ALA A 165 -17.04 -9.09 3.00
CA ALA A 165 -17.82 -9.11 4.25
C ALA A 165 -18.69 -7.85 4.41
N ASN A 166 -19.60 -7.89 5.40
CA ASN A 166 -20.36 -6.75 5.92
C ASN A 166 -21.22 -5.99 4.89
N ASN A 167 -21.60 -6.63 3.77
CA ASN A 167 -22.36 -6.01 2.67
C ASN A 167 -21.66 -4.76 2.10
N GLY A 168 -20.35 -4.81 1.99
CA GLY A 168 -19.53 -3.69 1.52
C GLY A 168 -19.95 -3.19 0.14
N VAL A 169 -19.80 -1.90 -0.09
CA VAL A 169 -20.16 -1.21 -1.34
C VAL A 169 -18.92 -0.94 -2.16
N ILE A 170 -19.02 -1.00 -3.50
CA ILE A 170 -17.95 -0.56 -4.41
C ILE A 170 -18.44 0.67 -5.17
N THR A 171 -17.78 1.81 -4.98
CA THR A 171 -18.06 3.06 -5.69
C THR A 171 -16.75 3.62 -6.26
N LEU A 172 -16.53 3.42 -7.55
CA LEU A 172 -15.33 3.79 -8.28
C LEU A 172 -15.72 4.66 -9.48
N ASP A 173 -16.11 5.91 -9.22
CA ASP A 173 -16.68 6.81 -10.22
C ASP A 173 -15.64 7.73 -10.91
N GLN A 174 -14.39 7.72 -10.43
CA GLN A 174 -13.27 8.45 -11.03
C GLN A 174 -12.17 7.49 -11.52
N THR A 175 -12.54 6.24 -11.84
CA THR A 175 -11.59 5.21 -12.26
C THR A 175 -11.63 5.01 -13.78
N ALA A 176 -10.45 5.03 -14.42
CA ALA A 176 -10.25 4.73 -15.82
C ALA A 176 -9.47 3.42 -16.00
N VAL A 177 -10.10 2.41 -16.60
CA VAL A 177 -9.51 1.07 -16.82
C VAL A 177 -9.37 0.79 -18.31
N THR A 178 -8.19 0.38 -18.75
CA THR A 178 -7.95 0.04 -20.18
C THR A 178 -8.56 -1.32 -20.54
N GLY A 179 -8.51 -2.28 -19.64
CA GLY A 179 -8.96 -3.66 -19.88
C GLY A 179 -10.32 -3.98 -19.26
N THR A 180 -10.40 -5.09 -18.53
CA THR A 180 -11.66 -5.56 -17.95
C THR A 180 -11.86 -5.04 -16.52
N VAL A 181 -13.13 -4.90 -16.13
CA VAL A 181 -13.53 -4.59 -14.75
C VAL A 181 -14.34 -5.76 -14.21
N ALA A 182 -13.92 -6.29 -13.06
CA ALA A 182 -14.64 -7.33 -12.33
C ALA A 182 -14.93 -6.82 -10.92
N LEU A 183 -16.20 -6.69 -10.59
CA LEU A 183 -16.67 -6.22 -9.28
C LEU A 183 -17.46 -7.34 -8.61
N THR A 184 -17.14 -7.62 -7.36
CA THR A 184 -17.82 -8.63 -6.53
C THR A 184 -18.15 -8.02 -5.19
N THR A 185 -19.43 -8.09 -4.79
CA THR A 185 -19.85 -7.62 -3.47
C THR A 185 -20.43 -8.78 -2.66
N ASP A 186 -20.20 -8.74 -1.34
CA ASP A 186 -20.82 -9.66 -0.40
C ASP A 186 -22.27 -9.28 -0.10
N GLY A 187 -23.11 -10.29 0.06
CA GLY A 187 -24.50 -10.14 0.53
C GLY A 187 -25.34 -9.16 -0.29
N SER A 188 -25.75 -8.05 0.32
CA SER A 188 -26.57 -7.00 -0.31
C SER A 188 -25.78 -5.76 -0.71
N GLY A 189 -24.45 -5.84 -0.76
CA GLY A 189 -23.59 -4.76 -1.23
C GLY A 189 -23.89 -4.38 -2.68
N ASN A 190 -23.68 -3.11 -3.03
CA ASN A 190 -23.86 -2.59 -4.38
C ASN A 190 -22.51 -2.28 -5.03
N ALA A 191 -22.48 -2.28 -6.37
CA ALA A 191 -21.32 -1.86 -7.16
C ALA A 191 -21.77 -1.04 -8.38
#